data_a242a0bc382b0a57925a230f8234a2ac
#
_entry.id   a242a0bc382b0a57925a230f8234a2ac
#
_cell.length_a   1.000
_cell.length_b   1.000
_cell.length_c   1.000
_cell.angle_alpha   90.00
_cell.angle_beta   90.00
_cell.angle_gamma   90.00
#
_symmetry.space_group_name_H-M   'P 1'
#
loop_
_entity.id
_entity.type
_entity.pdbx_description
1 polymer ?
#
loop_
_entity_poly.entity_id
_entity_poly.type
_entity_poly.pdbx_seq_one_letter_code
_entity_poly.pdbx_strand_id
1 'polypeptide(L)'
;MIDMHYDMLSVIYNCYLRNDFSYIESWIKNYNSDNVSGLIANLYFMNEEEMKEEMGKYYKEIDVVEMFKISTDLFKKYLPTTDILFSIEGSDYIKDENELEELYNLGLRNILLVWNNPNKYGSGNRDSYGLTEEGKSFLKKAIELG
;
A
#
# COMPACT_ATOMS: atom_id res chain seq x y z
N MET A 1 -18.41 4.78 -11.38
CA MET A 1 -17.95 3.45 -10.88
C MET A 1 -16.92 3.69 -9.80
N ILE A 2 -16.87 2.83 -8.77
CA ILE A 2 -15.81 2.85 -7.73
C ILE A 2 -15.01 1.57 -7.88
N ASP A 3 -13.69 1.69 -7.98
CA ASP A 3 -12.78 0.56 -7.96
C ASP A 3 -12.36 0.29 -6.51
N MET A 4 -12.64 -0.90 -6.00
CA MET A 4 -12.50 -1.23 -4.59
C MET A 4 -11.12 -1.79 -4.20
N HIS A 5 -10.25 -2.07 -5.16
CA HIS A 5 -8.90 -2.57 -4.89
C HIS A 5 -7.97 -2.40 -6.09
N TYR A 6 -6.98 -1.55 -5.95
CA TYR A 6 -6.04 -1.26 -7.05
C TYR A 6 -4.61 -1.06 -6.54
N ASP A 7 -3.71 -1.97 -6.89
CA ASP A 7 -2.31 -2.02 -6.41
C ASP A 7 -1.37 -1.00 -7.05
N MET A 8 -1.92 0.14 -7.43
CA MET A 8 -1.20 1.14 -8.20
C MET A 8 -0.16 1.92 -7.39
N LEU A 9 -0.26 1.97 -6.05
CA LEU A 9 0.74 2.68 -5.26
C LEU A 9 2.10 2.00 -5.32
N SER A 10 2.15 0.67 -5.34
CA SER A 10 3.39 -0.09 -5.52
C SER A 10 3.99 0.14 -6.92
N VAL A 11 3.14 0.13 -7.94
CA VAL A 11 3.56 0.37 -9.33
C VAL A 11 4.14 1.78 -9.48
N ILE A 12 3.50 2.80 -8.92
CA ILE A 12 3.97 4.19 -9.07
C ILE A 12 5.28 4.42 -8.29
N TYR A 13 5.49 3.74 -7.16
CA TYR A 13 6.76 3.75 -6.46
C TYR A 13 7.89 3.13 -7.30
N ASN A 14 7.62 2.00 -7.93
CA ASN A 14 8.56 1.37 -8.86
C ASN A 14 8.92 2.28 -10.04
N CYS A 15 7.94 2.99 -10.60
CA CYS A 15 8.17 4.01 -11.63
C CYS A 15 9.05 5.16 -11.10
N TYR A 16 8.83 5.58 -9.87
CA TYR A 16 9.64 6.62 -9.22
C TYR A 16 11.11 6.18 -9.07
N LEU A 17 11.36 4.98 -8.55
CA LEU A 17 12.72 4.45 -8.39
C LEU A 17 13.47 4.30 -9.72
N ARG A 18 12.75 3.95 -10.78
CA ARG A 18 13.30 3.81 -12.15
C ARG A 18 13.39 5.14 -12.89
N ASN A 19 12.78 6.20 -12.35
CA ASN A 19 12.58 7.49 -13.04
C ASN A 19 11.94 7.31 -14.44
N ASP A 20 10.96 6.40 -14.52
CA ASP A 20 10.21 6.10 -15.76
C ASP A 20 8.72 6.00 -15.46
N PHE A 21 7.96 6.99 -15.87
CA PHE A 21 6.52 7.11 -15.64
C PHE A 21 5.67 6.77 -16.87
N SER A 22 6.26 6.28 -17.93
CA SER A 22 5.56 5.99 -19.19
C SER A 22 4.38 5.03 -19.03
N TYR A 23 4.52 4.04 -18.15
CA TYR A 23 3.44 3.11 -17.80
C TYR A 23 2.26 3.83 -17.13
N ILE A 24 2.51 4.68 -16.14
CA ILE A 24 1.47 5.44 -15.43
C ILE A 24 0.75 6.38 -16.38
N GLU A 25 1.48 7.09 -17.25
CA GLU A 25 0.89 8.00 -18.22
C GLU A 25 -0.02 7.27 -19.22
N SER A 26 0.38 6.07 -19.65
CA SER A 26 -0.45 5.23 -20.50
C SER A 26 -1.70 4.72 -19.78
N TRP A 27 -1.54 4.27 -18.54
CA TRP A 27 -2.64 3.78 -17.72
C TRP A 27 -3.69 4.88 -17.45
N ILE A 28 -3.27 6.10 -17.08
CA ILE A 28 -4.15 7.24 -16.82
C ILE A 28 -5.08 7.56 -18.02
N LYS A 29 -4.56 7.44 -19.24
CA LYS A 29 -5.38 7.66 -20.44
C LYS A 29 -6.57 6.68 -20.52
N ASN A 30 -6.33 5.42 -20.19
CA ASN A 30 -7.36 4.39 -20.19
C ASN A 30 -8.30 4.56 -19.00
N TYR A 31 -7.76 4.78 -17.80
CA TYR A 31 -8.52 4.97 -16.58
C TYR A 31 -9.54 6.12 -16.68
N ASN A 32 -9.15 7.26 -17.23
CA ASN A 32 -10.04 8.41 -17.41
C ASN A 32 -11.18 8.14 -18.38
N SER A 33 -11.04 7.16 -19.30
CA SER A 33 -12.13 6.78 -20.22
C SER A 33 -13.21 5.93 -19.55
N ASP A 34 -12.91 5.27 -18.44
CA ASP A 34 -13.80 4.30 -17.80
C ASP A 34 -14.81 4.91 -16.80
N ASN A 35 -14.82 6.24 -16.65
CA ASN A 35 -15.70 6.98 -15.73
C ASN A 35 -15.59 6.48 -14.27
N VAL A 36 -14.40 6.19 -13.82
CA VAL A 36 -14.13 5.84 -12.43
C VAL A 36 -14.11 7.12 -11.59
N SER A 37 -15.01 7.22 -10.61
CA SER A 37 -15.17 8.40 -9.76
C SER A 37 -14.46 8.25 -8.40
N GLY A 38 -14.14 7.02 -8.00
CA GLY A 38 -13.45 6.75 -6.75
C GLY A 38 -12.72 5.42 -6.80
N LEU A 39 -11.65 5.30 -6.02
CA LEU A 39 -10.90 4.05 -5.91
C LEU A 39 -10.26 3.88 -4.53
N ILE A 40 -9.98 2.63 -4.19
CA ILE A 40 -9.08 2.27 -3.09
C ILE A 40 -7.72 1.95 -3.71
N ALA A 41 -6.79 2.90 -3.56
CA ALA A 41 -5.41 2.76 -4.03
C ALA A 41 -4.58 2.03 -2.98
N ASN A 42 -4.05 0.88 -3.33
CA ASN A 42 -3.40 -0.04 -2.44
C ASN A 42 -1.89 -0.03 -2.62
N LEU A 43 -1.15 -0.02 -1.50
CA LEU A 43 0.28 -0.27 -1.44
C LEU A 43 0.49 -1.72 -1.02
N TYR A 44 0.91 -2.54 -1.96
CA TYR A 44 1.23 -3.94 -1.75
C TYR A 44 2.74 -4.14 -1.66
N PHE A 45 3.17 -5.03 -0.80
CA PHE A 45 4.57 -5.40 -0.64
C PHE A 45 4.81 -6.84 -1.07
N MET A 46 5.74 -7.04 -1.98
CA MET A 46 6.37 -8.34 -2.20
C MET A 46 7.28 -8.66 -1.01
N ASN A 47 7.65 -9.92 -0.84
CA ASN A 47 8.72 -10.23 0.07
C ASN A 47 10.05 -9.62 -0.42
N GLU A 48 10.99 -9.45 0.49
CA GLU A 48 12.23 -8.73 0.22
C GLU A 48 13.08 -9.37 -0.89
N GLU A 49 13.08 -10.70 -1.00
CA GLU A 49 13.83 -11.43 -2.03
C GLU A 49 13.21 -11.20 -3.41
N GLU A 50 11.90 -11.30 -3.53
CA GLU A 50 11.16 -11.00 -4.76
C GLU A 50 11.36 -9.54 -5.19
N MET A 51 11.32 -8.59 -4.25
CA MET A 51 11.61 -7.19 -4.55
C MET A 51 13.03 -6.96 -5.04
N LYS A 52 14.02 -7.61 -4.44
CA LYS A 52 15.42 -7.52 -4.89
C LYS A 52 15.60 -8.08 -6.30
N GLU A 53 14.93 -9.19 -6.60
CA GLU A 53 14.98 -9.81 -7.92
C GLU A 53 14.31 -8.91 -8.99
N GLU A 54 13.10 -8.42 -8.72
CA GLU A 54 12.35 -7.59 -9.66
C GLU A 54 12.99 -6.22 -9.89
N MET A 55 13.43 -5.57 -8.83
CA MET A 55 13.98 -4.21 -8.90
C MET A 55 15.45 -4.18 -9.29
N GLY A 56 16.21 -5.24 -9.03
CA GLY A 56 17.64 -5.34 -9.35
C GLY A 56 18.42 -4.13 -8.83
N LYS A 57 19.09 -3.41 -9.72
CA LYS A 57 19.88 -2.21 -9.37
C LYS A 57 19.07 -1.03 -8.82
N TYR A 58 17.74 -1.05 -8.94
CA TYR A 58 16.85 -0.02 -8.44
C TYR A 58 16.26 -0.38 -7.07
N TYR A 59 16.59 -1.56 -6.54
CA TYR A 59 16.13 -1.97 -5.21
C TYR A 59 16.60 -0.97 -4.15
N LYS A 60 15.69 -0.63 -3.26
CA LYS A 60 15.93 0.16 -2.06
C LYS A 60 15.30 -0.57 -0.87
N GLU A 61 15.95 -0.52 0.27
CA GLU A 61 15.38 -1.05 1.51
C GLU A 61 14.01 -0.43 1.77
N ILE A 62 13.07 -1.24 2.25
CA ILE A 62 11.68 -0.82 2.45
C ILE A 62 11.61 0.11 3.67
N ASP A 63 11.29 1.37 3.41
CA ASP A 63 10.76 2.30 4.38
C ASP A 63 9.30 2.57 4.01
N VAL A 64 8.37 1.99 4.79
CA VAL A 64 6.95 2.02 4.45
C VAL A 64 6.38 3.43 4.46
N VAL A 65 6.86 4.30 5.35
CA VAL A 65 6.40 5.70 5.45
C VAL A 65 6.87 6.48 4.24
N GLU A 66 8.14 6.36 3.85
CA GLU A 66 8.68 6.99 2.64
C GLU A 66 7.94 6.50 1.39
N MET A 67 7.78 5.18 1.24
CA MET A 67 7.06 4.59 0.11
C MET A 67 5.63 5.11 0.03
N PHE A 68 4.90 5.07 1.13
CA PHE A 68 3.51 5.52 1.19
C PHE A 68 3.40 6.99 0.82
N LYS A 69 4.22 7.85 1.42
CA LYS A 69 4.23 9.28 1.15
C LYS A 69 4.51 9.60 -0.32
N ILE A 70 5.59 9.04 -0.87
CA ILE A 70 5.96 9.28 -2.29
C ILE A 70 4.85 8.78 -3.21
N SER A 71 4.35 7.57 -2.99
CA SER A 71 3.33 6.96 -3.84
C SER A 71 2.03 7.74 -3.83
N THR A 72 1.55 8.14 -2.65
CA THR A 72 0.30 8.89 -2.51
C THR A 72 0.38 10.30 -3.08
N ASP A 73 1.50 11.00 -2.88
CA ASP A 73 1.73 12.33 -3.44
C ASP A 73 1.77 12.30 -4.97
N LEU A 74 2.46 11.32 -5.55
CA LEU A 74 2.49 11.11 -6.99
C LEU A 74 1.12 10.72 -7.53
N PHE A 75 0.42 9.81 -6.85
CA PHE A 75 -0.89 9.33 -7.29
C PHE A 75 -1.92 10.45 -7.33
N LYS A 76 -1.98 11.30 -6.29
CA LYS A 76 -2.82 12.51 -6.26
C LYS A 76 -2.50 13.47 -7.41
N LYS A 77 -1.23 13.59 -7.78
CA LYS A 77 -0.81 14.43 -8.91
C LYS A 77 -1.35 13.93 -10.25
N TYR A 78 -1.42 12.61 -10.43
CA TYR A 78 -1.92 12.01 -11.67
C TYR A 78 -3.46 11.94 -11.73
N LEU A 79 -4.13 11.81 -10.58
CA LEU A 79 -5.59 11.70 -10.47
C LEU A 79 -6.17 12.74 -9.47
N PRO A 80 -6.02 14.04 -9.74
CA PRO A 80 -6.36 15.09 -8.77
C PRO A 80 -7.85 15.23 -8.47
N THR A 81 -8.73 14.71 -9.34
CA THR A 81 -10.20 14.83 -9.22
C THR A 81 -10.91 13.55 -8.81
N THR A 82 -10.16 12.47 -8.59
CA THR A 82 -10.71 11.17 -8.18
C THR A 82 -10.75 11.09 -6.66
N ASP A 83 -11.85 10.61 -6.10
CA ASP A 83 -11.94 10.30 -4.68
C ASP A 83 -11.08 9.05 -4.40
N ILE A 84 -10.00 9.24 -3.64
CA ILE A 84 -9.03 8.18 -3.36
C ILE A 84 -8.99 7.89 -1.87
N LEU A 85 -9.22 6.63 -1.52
CA LEU A 85 -8.91 6.07 -0.22
C LEU A 85 -7.61 5.28 -0.33
N PHE A 86 -6.63 5.59 0.52
CA PHE A 86 -5.35 4.91 0.52
C PHE A 86 -5.34 3.71 1.46
N SER A 87 -4.77 2.62 0.97
CA SER A 87 -4.71 1.33 1.64
C SER A 87 -3.30 0.76 1.66
N ILE A 88 -3.02 -0.11 2.64
CA ILE A 88 -1.83 -0.97 2.68
C ILE A 88 -2.30 -2.43 2.75
N GLU A 89 -1.75 -3.28 1.90
CA GLU A 89 -1.99 -4.73 1.89
C GLU A 89 -0.76 -5.49 2.38
N GLY A 90 -0.93 -6.16 3.54
CA GLY A 90 0.16 -6.76 4.28
C GLY A 90 0.88 -5.73 5.15
N SER A 91 0.64 -5.80 6.46
CA SER A 91 1.19 -4.79 7.40
C SER A 91 2.56 -5.14 7.96
N ASP A 92 3.25 -6.13 7.38
CA ASP A 92 4.54 -6.69 7.86
C ASP A 92 5.62 -5.63 8.05
N TYR A 93 5.65 -4.68 7.14
CA TYR A 93 6.65 -3.62 7.10
C TYR A 93 6.32 -2.41 7.97
N ILE A 94 5.12 -2.34 8.54
CA ILE A 94 4.79 -1.32 9.57
C ILE A 94 5.42 -1.81 10.88
N LYS A 95 6.36 -1.04 11.41
CA LYS A 95 7.20 -1.48 12.54
C LYS A 95 6.41 -1.60 13.84
N ASP A 96 5.59 -0.59 14.13
CA ASP A 96 4.85 -0.46 15.38
C ASP A 96 3.61 0.46 15.24
N GLU A 97 2.95 0.69 16.36
CA GLU A 97 1.77 1.54 16.47
C GLU A 97 2.04 3.03 16.22
N ASN A 98 3.28 3.50 16.43
CA ASN A 98 3.64 4.90 16.15
C ASN A 98 3.77 5.13 14.66
N GLU A 99 4.39 4.19 13.95
CA GLU A 99 4.49 4.22 12.48
C GLU A 99 3.11 4.10 11.82
N LEU A 100 2.20 3.29 12.40
CA LEU A 100 0.80 3.25 11.96
C LEU A 100 0.11 4.60 12.11
N GLU A 101 0.30 5.30 13.24
CA GLU A 101 -0.24 6.64 13.46
C GLU A 101 0.34 7.66 12.48
N GLU A 102 1.63 7.58 12.17
CA GLU A 102 2.25 8.41 11.14
C GLU A 102 1.63 8.17 9.76
N LEU A 103 1.44 6.94 9.36
CA LEU A 103 0.77 6.57 8.11
C LEU A 103 -0.70 7.07 8.07
N TYR A 104 -1.41 6.96 9.20
CA TYR A 104 -2.76 7.52 9.32
C TYR A 104 -2.77 9.03 9.10
N ASN A 105 -1.83 9.76 9.69
CA ASN A 105 -1.68 11.20 9.50
C ASN A 105 -1.31 11.59 8.06
N LEU A 106 -0.62 10.71 7.33
CA LEU A 106 -0.35 10.84 5.90
C LEU A 106 -1.55 10.49 4.99
N GLY A 107 -2.61 9.94 5.56
CA GLY A 107 -3.87 9.67 4.85
C GLY A 107 -4.19 8.19 4.65
N LEU A 108 -3.49 7.26 5.29
CA LEU A 108 -3.89 5.85 5.33
C LEU A 108 -5.26 5.71 6.00
N ARG A 109 -6.19 4.95 5.38
CA ARG A 109 -7.55 4.74 5.90
C ARG A 109 -8.02 3.30 5.86
N ASN A 110 -7.27 2.44 5.21
CA ASN A 110 -7.56 1.02 5.16
C ASN A 110 -6.29 0.21 5.28
N ILE A 111 -6.33 -0.87 6.05
CA ILE A 111 -5.20 -1.81 6.18
C ILE A 111 -5.70 -3.25 6.08
N LEU A 112 -4.92 -4.08 5.43
CA LEU A 112 -5.00 -5.53 5.51
C LEU A 112 -3.82 -6.03 6.33
N LEU A 113 -4.09 -6.58 7.53
CA LEU A 113 -3.04 -7.00 8.47
C LEU A 113 -2.13 -8.07 7.89
N VAL A 114 -2.74 -9.06 7.26
CA VAL A 114 -2.05 -10.24 6.73
C VAL A 114 -2.60 -10.55 5.35
N TRP A 115 -1.73 -10.90 4.42
CA TRP A 115 -2.15 -11.40 3.10
C TRP A 115 -2.12 -12.94 3.07
N ASN A 116 -1.27 -13.57 2.26
CA ASN A 116 -1.24 -15.03 2.09
C ASN A 116 -0.44 -15.77 3.16
N ASN A 117 0.73 -15.24 3.49
CA ASN A 117 1.64 -15.85 4.45
C ASN A 117 1.45 -15.24 5.83
N PRO A 118 1.68 -16.01 6.91
CA PRO A 118 1.63 -15.46 8.25
C PRO A 118 2.71 -14.40 8.45
N ASN A 119 2.39 -13.43 9.30
CA ASN A 119 3.32 -12.39 9.71
C ASN A 119 3.25 -12.16 11.23
N LYS A 120 3.96 -11.15 11.75
CA LYS A 120 3.98 -10.84 13.19
C LYS A 120 2.60 -10.52 13.78
N TYR A 121 1.64 -10.12 12.95
CA TYR A 121 0.28 -9.74 13.39
C TYR A 121 -0.73 -10.89 13.35
N GLY A 122 -0.50 -11.93 12.53
CA GLY A 122 -1.46 -13.01 12.45
C GLY A 122 -1.17 -14.07 11.40
N SER A 123 -2.13 -14.99 11.27
CA SER A 123 -2.15 -16.01 10.23
C SER A 123 -2.69 -15.46 8.93
N GLY A 124 -2.09 -15.90 7.81
CA GLY A 124 -2.62 -15.68 6.47
C GLY A 124 -3.61 -16.78 6.05
N ASN A 125 -3.87 -16.83 4.74
CA ASN A 125 -4.80 -17.81 4.16
C ASN A 125 -4.35 -19.28 4.31
N ARG A 126 -3.08 -19.52 4.58
CA ARG A 126 -2.48 -20.86 4.66
C ARG A 126 -2.42 -21.41 6.08
N ASP A 127 -2.74 -20.60 7.07
CA ASP A 127 -2.70 -20.91 8.50
C ASP A 127 -4.01 -20.53 9.17
N SER A 128 -4.25 -21.01 10.40
CA SER A 128 -5.57 -20.85 11.06
C SER A 128 -5.52 -20.46 12.53
N TYR A 129 -4.40 -19.92 13.02
CA TYR A 129 -4.30 -19.51 14.43
C TYR A 129 -4.87 -18.11 14.72
N GLY A 130 -5.23 -17.33 13.70
CA GLY A 130 -5.82 -16.01 13.86
C GLY A 130 -4.79 -14.92 14.18
N LEU A 131 -5.19 -13.93 14.98
CA LEU A 131 -4.32 -12.82 15.39
C LEU A 131 -3.36 -13.23 16.49
N THR A 132 -2.14 -12.74 16.42
CA THR A 132 -1.18 -12.76 17.54
C THR A 132 -1.58 -11.73 18.61
N GLU A 133 -0.92 -11.73 19.77
CA GLU A 133 -1.13 -10.66 20.76
C GLU A 133 -0.68 -9.30 20.24
N GLU A 134 0.41 -9.25 19.48
CA GLU A 134 0.87 -8.05 18.77
C GLU A 134 -0.16 -7.58 17.74
N GLY A 135 -0.74 -8.50 16.96
CA GLY A 135 -1.80 -8.20 16.01
C GLY A 135 -3.07 -7.65 16.65
N LYS A 136 -3.44 -8.14 17.84
CA LYS A 136 -4.58 -7.61 18.60
C LYS A 136 -4.34 -6.17 19.07
N SER A 137 -3.13 -5.90 19.59
CA SER A 137 -2.73 -4.54 20.02
C SER A 137 -2.71 -3.58 18.83
N PHE A 138 -2.08 -3.98 17.75
CA PHE A 138 -2.01 -3.20 16.51
C PHE A 138 -3.40 -2.90 15.94
N LEU A 139 -4.28 -3.90 15.87
CA LEU A 139 -5.67 -3.71 15.41
C LEU A 139 -6.46 -2.76 16.33
N LYS A 140 -6.26 -2.87 17.64
CA LYS A 140 -6.89 -1.94 18.59
C LYS A 140 -6.46 -0.50 18.32
N LYS A 141 -5.16 -0.26 18.13
CA LYS A 141 -4.65 1.07 17.74
C LYS A 141 -5.24 1.55 16.41
N ALA A 142 -5.33 0.69 15.40
CA ALA A 142 -5.95 1.03 14.13
C ALA A 142 -7.42 1.49 14.29
N ILE A 143 -8.19 0.78 15.13
CA ILE A 143 -9.60 1.14 15.44
C ILE A 143 -9.69 2.48 16.20
N GLU A 144 -8.76 2.75 17.11
CA GLU A 144 -8.73 4.01 17.87
C GLU A 144 -8.42 5.23 16.98
N LEU A 145 -7.67 5.02 15.90
CA LEU A 145 -7.36 6.07 14.94
C LEU A 145 -8.55 6.38 14.00
N GLY A 146 -9.43 5.42 13.72
CA GLY A 146 -10.62 5.57 12.89
C GLY A 146 -10.55 4.81 11.60
#